data_18a9048be80ad5e75a9f7f9d26237683
#
_entry.id   18a9048be80ad5e75a9f7f9d26237683
#
_cell.length_a   1.000
_cell.length_b   1.000
_cell.length_c   1.000
_cell.angle_alpha   90.00
_cell.angle_beta   90.00
_cell.angle_gamma   90.00
#
_symmetry.space_group_name_H-M   'P 1'
#
loop_
_entity.id
_entity.type
_entity.pdbx_description
1 polymer ?
#
loop_
_entity_poly.entity_id
_entity_poly.type
_entity_poly.pdbx_seq_one_letter_code
_entity_poly.pdbx_strand_id
1 'polypeptide(L)'
;VNTIQPEVIQAYLDKHVTTPLYAHVETTNGAYATHNDPDFHNAGMFIRNVVIEYSIGQIKGQGPYRVGLKLDHGWLYVEGLTDFEQHGDQLLLAGHDRLGRLACALHLDIKPLPQGATEVESQ
;
A
#
# COMPACT_ATOMS: atom_id res chain seq x y z
N VAL A 1 -13.24 -4.73 -4.23
CA VAL A 1 -12.34 -4.82 -3.08
C VAL A 1 -12.59 -6.14 -2.37
N ASN A 2 -11.56 -6.91 -2.17
CA ASN A 2 -11.64 -8.22 -1.57
C ASN A 2 -10.80 -8.30 -0.32
N THR A 3 -11.22 -9.15 0.63
CA THR A 3 -10.38 -9.48 1.77
C THR A 3 -9.10 -10.13 1.28
N ILE A 4 -7.98 -9.77 1.87
CA ILE A 4 -6.68 -10.27 1.44
C ILE A 4 -6.65 -11.81 1.45
N GLN A 5 -6.15 -12.35 0.35
CA GLN A 5 -5.81 -13.76 0.20
C GLN A 5 -4.29 -13.83 0.07
N PRO A 6 -3.58 -14.23 1.12
CA PRO A 6 -2.12 -14.14 1.14
C PRO A 6 -1.44 -14.84 -0.03
N GLU A 7 -1.95 -15.99 -0.42
CA GLU A 7 -1.36 -16.76 -1.53
C GLU A 7 -1.44 -16.03 -2.86
N VAL A 8 -2.49 -15.23 -3.08
CA VAL A 8 -2.64 -14.44 -4.30
C VAL A 8 -1.63 -13.31 -4.31
N ILE A 9 -1.50 -12.62 -3.17
CA ILE A 9 -0.53 -11.53 -3.03
C ILE A 9 0.89 -12.07 -3.18
N GLN A 10 1.20 -13.18 -2.53
CA GLN A 10 2.53 -13.77 -2.61
C GLN A 10 2.90 -14.15 -4.04
N ALA A 11 1.94 -14.70 -4.80
CA ALA A 11 2.17 -15.04 -6.19
C ALA A 11 2.52 -13.81 -7.03
N TYR A 12 1.82 -12.70 -6.79
CA TYR A 12 2.15 -11.44 -7.46
C TYR A 12 3.57 -10.99 -7.11
N LEU A 13 3.90 -11.00 -5.82
CA LEU A 13 5.21 -10.55 -5.38
C LEU A 13 6.33 -11.40 -5.98
N ASP A 14 6.15 -12.71 -6.02
CA ASP A 14 7.16 -13.62 -6.58
C ASP A 14 7.32 -13.42 -8.09
N LYS A 15 6.22 -13.17 -8.78
CA LYS A 15 6.25 -12.96 -10.23
C LYS A 15 7.04 -11.71 -10.62
N HIS A 16 7.02 -10.70 -9.79
CA HIS A 16 7.59 -9.39 -10.10
C HIS A 16 8.95 -9.12 -9.45
N VAL A 17 9.61 -10.16 -8.92
CA VAL A 17 10.95 -10.03 -8.37
C VAL A 17 11.88 -9.45 -9.44
N THR A 18 12.66 -8.45 -9.09
CA THR A 18 13.60 -7.73 -9.96
C THR A 18 12.97 -7.04 -11.16
N THR A 19 11.67 -6.85 -11.14
CA THR A 19 10.95 -6.09 -12.15
C THR A 19 10.78 -4.66 -11.66
N PRO A 20 11.15 -3.64 -12.44
CA PRO A 20 10.88 -2.25 -12.02
C PRO A 20 9.38 -2.03 -11.88
N LEU A 21 8.98 -1.54 -10.72
CA LEU A 21 7.58 -1.24 -10.42
C LEU A 21 7.46 0.19 -9.93
N TYR A 22 6.40 0.86 -10.35
CA TYR A 22 6.03 2.13 -9.75
C TYR A 22 5.29 1.84 -8.44
N ALA A 23 5.77 2.42 -7.36
CA ALA A 23 5.19 2.21 -6.04
C ALA A 23 4.51 3.49 -5.55
N HIS A 24 3.33 3.31 -5.00
CA HIS A 24 2.60 4.34 -4.30
C HIS A 24 2.35 3.81 -2.89
N VAL A 25 2.76 4.57 -1.90
CA VAL A 25 2.53 4.23 -0.49
C VAL A 25 1.86 5.41 0.17
N GLU A 26 0.80 5.14 0.88
CA GLU A 26 0.07 6.18 1.58
C GLU A 26 -0.30 5.69 2.96
N THR A 27 -0.03 6.50 3.97
CA THR A 27 -0.49 6.23 5.32
C THR A 27 -1.13 7.48 5.88
N THR A 28 -2.15 7.31 6.69
CA THR A 28 -2.75 8.40 7.40
C THR A 28 -3.03 7.95 8.83
N ASN A 29 -2.78 8.82 9.78
CA ASN A 29 -2.92 8.48 11.18
C ASN A 29 -4.09 9.25 11.77
N GLY A 30 -5.28 8.77 11.42
CA GLY A 30 -6.48 9.31 12.03
C GLY A 30 -6.99 10.61 11.44
N ALA A 31 -6.99 10.74 10.11
CA ALA A 31 -7.54 11.91 9.45
C ALA A 31 -8.96 12.22 9.95
N TYR A 32 -9.75 11.18 10.17
CA TYR A 32 -11.13 11.37 10.67
C TYR A 32 -11.17 11.63 12.17
N ALA A 33 -10.16 11.20 12.91
CA ALA A 33 -10.11 11.48 14.34
C ALA A 33 -9.91 12.97 14.61
N THR A 34 -9.12 13.65 13.78
CA THR A 34 -8.93 15.09 13.89
C THR A 34 -10.24 15.85 13.70
N HIS A 35 -11.12 15.32 12.86
CA HIS A 35 -12.43 15.92 12.64
C HIS A 35 -13.30 15.89 13.90
N ASN A 36 -13.18 14.82 14.69
CA ASN A 36 -13.97 14.64 15.91
C ASN A 36 -13.28 15.17 17.16
N ASP A 37 -11.97 15.28 17.12
CA ASP A 37 -11.15 15.73 18.23
C ASP A 37 -10.09 16.71 17.70
N PRO A 38 -10.33 18.02 17.87
CA PRO A 38 -9.41 19.03 17.33
C PRO A 38 -8.00 18.98 17.91
N ASP A 39 -7.83 18.33 19.05
CA ASP A 39 -6.51 18.20 19.67
C ASP A 39 -5.74 17.01 19.13
N PHE A 40 -6.39 16.13 18.35
CA PHE A 40 -5.73 14.98 17.77
C PHE A 40 -4.85 15.39 16.59
N HIS A 41 -3.58 14.99 16.64
CA HIS A 41 -2.62 15.33 15.60
C HIS A 41 -2.72 14.35 14.44
N ASN A 42 -3.12 14.86 13.29
CA ASN A 42 -3.19 14.04 12.07
C ASN A 42 -1.80 13.99 11.42
N ALA A 43 -1.28 12.79 11.23
CA ALA A 43 0.02 12.58 10.61
C ALA A 43 -0.08 11.53 9.51
N GLY A 44 0.69 11.71 8.46
CA GLY A 44 0.67 10.78 7.35
C GLY A 44 1.96 10.82 6.55
N MET A 45 2.07 9.86 5.62
CA MET A 45 3.18 9.77 4.69
C MET A 45 2.63 9.43 3.32
N PHE A 46 3.29 9.98 2.29
CA PHE A 46 2.83 9.82 0.93
C PHE A 46 4.04 9.66 0.01
N ILE A 47 4.11 8.54 -0.69
CA ILE A 47 5.11 8.29 -1.73
C ILE A 47 4.36 7.99 -3.01
N ARG A 48 4.73 8.66 -4.10
CA ARG A 48 4.00 8.52 -5.34
C ARG A 48 4.92 8.28 -6.52
N ASN A 49 4.66 7.21 -7.27
CA ASN A 49 5.37 6.87 -8.50
C ASN A 49 6.89 6.78 -8.35
N VAL A 50 7.35 6.28 -7.22
CA VAL A 50 8.75 5.95 -7.03
C VAL A 50 8.99 4.58 -7.65
N VAL A 51 10.02 4.48 -8.49
CA VAL A 51 10.36 3.20 -9.10
C VAL A 51 11.19 2.38 -8.13
N ILE A 52 10.76 1.16 -7.87
CA ILE A 52 11.47 0.22 -7.01
C ILE A 52 11.71 -1.10 -7.72
N GLU A 53 12.74 -1.80 -7.29
CA GLU A 53 12.97 -3.21 -7.63
C GLU A 53 13.26 -3.93 -6.33
N TYR A 54 12.61 -5.06 -6.11
CA TYR A 54 12.89 -5.85 -4.92
C TYR A 54 13.39 -7.23 -5.31
N SER A 55 14.29 -7.77 -4.49
CA SER A 55 14.80 -9.14 -4.65
C SER A 55 13.96 -10.16 -3.88
N ILE A 56 13.28 -9.71 -2.83
CA ILE A 56 12.39 -10.54 -2.03
C ILE A 56 11.14 -9.71 -1.73
N GLY A 57 9.98 -10.30 -1.98
CA GLY A 57 8.71 -9.72 -1.54
C GLY A 57 7.94 -10.76 -0.75
N GLN A 58 7.43 -10.39 0.41
CA GLN A 58 6.73 -11.34 1.27
C GLN A 58 5.51 -10.68 1.92
N ILE A 59 4.42 -11.44 1.99
CA ILE A 59 3.28 -11.07 2.81
C ILE A 59 3.25 -11.98 4.03
N LYS A 60 3.05 -11.41 5.21
CA LYS A 60 3.02 -12.14 6.47
C LYS A 60 1.90 -11.65 7.36
N GLY A 61 1.49 -12.52 8.28
CA GLY A 61 0.46 -12.23 9.25
C GLY A 61 -0.77 -13.11 9.07
N GLN A 62 -1.76 -12.88 9.90
CA GLN A 62 -3.02 -13.62 9.86
C GLN A 62 -4.23 -12.68 9.73
N GLY A 63 -3.95 -11.42 9.51
CA GLY A 63 -4.92 -10.35 9.41
C GLY A 63 -4.93 -9.49 10.66
N PRO A 64 -4.57 -8.21 10.53
CA PRO A 64 -4.08 -7.58 9.31
C PRO A 64 -2.70 -8.09 8.90
N TYR A 65 -2.32 -7.80 7.66
CA TYR A 65 -1.12 -8.35 7.06
C TYR A 65 -0.05 -7.29 6.87
N ARG A 66 1.19 -7.77 6.74
CA ARG A 66 2.34 -6.93 6.40
C ARG A 66 2.92 -7.39 5.07
N VAL A 67 3.25 -6.46 4.20
CA VAL A 67 4.06 -6.72 3.01
C VAL A 67 5.44 -6.12 3.24
N GLY A 68 6.48 -6.92 2.98
CA GLY A 68 7.86 -6.47 3.03
C GLY A 68 8.51 -6.66 1.68
N LEU A 69 9.20 -5.64 1.21
CA LEU A 69 9.93 -5.66 -0.07
C LEU A 69 11.39 -5.34 0.22
N LYS A 70 12.28 -6.27 -0.12
CA LYS A 70 13.71 -6.04 0.10
C LYS A 70 14.28 -5.31 -1.10
N LEU A 71 14.71 -4.08 -0.87
CA LEU A 71 15.38 -3.24 -1.85
C LEU A 71 16.88 -3.43 -1.75
N ASP A 72 17.66 -2.73 -2.58
CA ASP A 72 19.12 -2.85 -2.55
C ASP A 72 19.70 -2.50 -1.18
N HIS A 73 19.17 -1.47 -0.55
CA HIS A 73 19.72 -0.94 0.70
C HIS A 73 18.66 -0.83 1.78
N GLY A 74 17.91 -1.89 2.01
CA GLY A 74 16.94 -1.89 3.08
C GLY A 74 15.63 -2.51 2.67
N TRP A 75 14.62 -2.28 3.49
CA TRP A 75 13.30 -2.87 3.31
C TRP A 75 12.24 -1.80 3.29
N LEU A 76 11.24 -2.00 2.44
CA LEU A 76 9.99 -1.26 2.49
C LEU A 76 8.95 -2.16 3.13
N TYR A 77 8.36 -1.72 4.23
CA TYR A 77 7.29 -2.45 4.89
C TYR A 77 6.01 -1.63 4.91
N VAL A 78 4.91 -2.29 4.64
CA VAL A 78 3.58 -1.70 4.84
C VAL A 78 2.77 -2.68 5.68
N GLU A 79 2.26 -2.21 6.80
CA GLU A 79 1.52 -3.04 7.74
C GLU A 79 0.07 -2.59 7.86
N GLY A 80 -0.74 -3.45 8.44
CA GLY A 80 -2.15 -3.14 8.66
C GLY A 80 -3.02 -3.35 7.43
N LEU A 81 -2.57 -4.17 6.50
CA LEU A 81 -3.29 -4.41 5.24
C LEU A 81 -4.43 -5.39 5.44
N THR A 82 -5.60 -5.06 4.91
CA THR A 82 -6.82 -5.85 5.10
C THR A 82 -7.48 -6.27 3.79
N ASP A 83 -7.36 -5.47 2.74
CA ASP A 83 -8.10 -5.66 1.49
C ASP A 83 -7.18 -5.54 0.29
N PHE A 84 -7.61 -6.10 -0.86
CA PHE A 84 -6.82 -6.02 -2.07
C PHE A 84 -7.68 -6.03 -3.32
N GLU A 85 -7.07 -5.55 -4.41
CA GLU A 85 -7.54 -5.75 -5.78
C GLU A 85 -6.33 -6.02 -6.65
N GLN A 86 -6.50 -6.88 -7.64
CA GLN A 86 -5.46 -7.15 -8.62
C GLN A 86 -6.05 -7.15 -10.01
N HIS A 87 -5.45 -6.36 -10.89
CA HIS A 87 -5.85 -6.27 -12.30
C HIS A 87 -4.60 -6.41 -13.15
N GLY A 88 -4.29 -7.63 -13.57
CA GLY A 88 -3.06 -7.89 -14.32
C GLY A 88 -1.84 -7.60 -13.48
N ASP A 89 -1.00 -6.66 -13.93
CA ASP A 89 0.21 -6.28 -13.21
C ASP A 89 -0.01 -5.20 -12.16
N GLN A 90 -1.25 -4.74 -12.00
CA GLN A 90 -1.61 -3.77 -10.98
C GLN A 90 -2.03 -4.49 -9.71
N LEU A 91 -1.40 -4.15 -8.60
CA LEU A 91 -1.78 -4.65 -7.29
C LEU A 91 -2.10 -3.47 -6.38
N LEU A 92 -3.29 -3.48 -5.82
CA LEU A 92 -3.75 -2.50 -4.85
C LEU A 92 -3.97 -3.19 -3.52
N LEU A 93 -3.30 -2.71 -2.50
CA LEU A 93 -3.50 -3.19 -1.13
C LEU A 93 -3.92 -2.01 -0.27
N ALA A 94 -4.88 -2.23 0.59
CA ALA A 94 -5.38 -1.19 1.49
C ALA A 94 -5.58 -1.76 2.88
N GLY A 95 -5.36 -0.91 3.87
CA GLY A 95 -5.65 -1.23 5.24
C GLY A 95 -6.78 -0.35 5.76
N HIS A 96 -7.82 -0.98 6.29
CA HIS A 96 -8.95 -0.30 6.89
C HIS A 96 -9.00 -0.60 8.38
N ASP A 97 -9.32 0.41 9.19
CA ASP A 97 -9.48 0.21 10.62
C ASP A 97 -10.86 -0.40 10.93
N ARG A 98 -11.16 -0.57 12.23
CA ARG A 98 -12.41 -1.18 12.65
C ARG A 98 -13.65 -0.42 12.23
N LEU A 99 -13.50 0.86 11.96
CA LEU A 99 -14.60 1.72 11.50
C LEU A 99 -14.66 1.82 9.98
N GLY A 100 -13.84 1.03 9.27
CA GLY A 100 -13.83 1.04 7.82
C GLY A 100 -13.09 2.21 7.20
N ARG A 101 -12.31 2.96 7.98
CA ARG A 101 -11.56 4.11 7.48
C ARG A 101 -10.23 3.65 6.92
N LEU A 102 -9.82 4.26 5.83
CA LEU A 102 -8.53 3.97 5.21
C LEU A 102 -7.40 4.44 6.12
N ALA A 103 -6.49 3.53 6.46
CA ALA A 103 -5.33 3.83 7.28
C ALA A 103 -4.04 3.78 6.47
N CYS A 104 -3.94 2.90 5.50
CA CYS A 104 -2.77 2.79 4.66
C CYS A 104 -3.12 2.16 3.30
N ALA A 105 -2.25 2.37 2.33
CA ALA A 105 -2.39 1.75 1.01
C ALA A 105 -1.00 1.50 0.42
N LEU A 106 -0.90 0.43 -0.35
CA LEU A 106 0.28 0.13 -1.16
C LEU A 106 -0.21 -0.23 -2.55
N HIS A 107 0.30 0.50 -3.54
CA HIS A 107 -0.04 0.27 -4.93
C HIS A 107 1.24 -0.03 -5.71
N LEU A 108 1.27 -1.14 -6.41
CA LEU A 108 2.39 -1.54 -7.27
C LEU A 108 1.87 -1.76 -8.68
N ASP A 109 2.60 -1.24 -9.65
CA ASP A 109 2.21 -1.38 -11.06
C ASP A 109 3.44 -1.21 -11.94
N ILE A 110 3.41 -1.82 -13.12
CA ILE A 110 4.44 -1.59 -14.13
C ILE A 110 4.27 -0.23 -14.82
N LYS A 111 3.16 0.45 -14.60
CA LYS A 111 2.85 1.77 -15.14
C LYS A 111 2.66 2.77 -14.02
N PRO A 112 3.01 4.04 -14.23
CA PRO A 112 2.79 5.03 -13.18
C PRO A 112 1.31 5.34 -13.00
N LEU A 113 0.95 5.78 -11.80
CA LEU A 113 -0.39 6.32 -11.58
C LEU A 113 -0.57 7.58 -12.41
N PRO A 114 -1.76 7.80 -12.97
CA PRO A 114 -2.06 9.05 -13.67
C PRO A 114 -1.89 10.22 -12.72
N GLN A 115 -1.15 11.25 -13.17
CA GLN A 115 -0.87 12.36 -12.27
C GLN A 115 -2.07 13.24 -11.99
N GLY A 116 -2.59 13.90 -12.90
CA GLY A 116 -3.60 14.93 -12.64
C GLY A 116 -4.75 14.51 -11.73
N ALA A 117 -5.43 13.41 -12.04
CA ALA A 117 -6.61 12.99 -11.29
C ALA A 117 -6.30 12.68 -9.84
N THR A 118 -5.19 12.00 -9.57
CA THR A 118 -4.86 11.60 -8.21
C THR A 118 -4.42 12.78 -7.37
N GLU A 119 -3.73 13.73 -7.97
CA GLU A 119 -3.32 14.93 -7.24
C GLU A 119 -4.51 15.74 -6.78
N VAL A 120 -5.53 15.85 -7.61
CA VAL A 120 -6.75 16.54 -7.22
C VAL A 120 -7.44 15.82 -6.06
N GLU A 121 -7.49 14.51 -6.11
CA GLU A 121 -8.14 13.72 -5.06
C GLU A 121 -7.39 13.76 -3.74
N SER A 122 -6.07 13.84 -3.77
CA SER A 122 -5.26 13.83 -2.56
C SER A 122 -5.26 15.17 -1.84
N GLN A 123 -5.78 16.18 -2.45
CA GLN A 123 -5.90 17.50 -1.86
C GLN A 123 -7.28 17.74 -1.27
#